data_2914b0f1ab9a77e3354da60a29fdbbfd
#
_entry.id   2914b0f1ab9a77e3354da60a29fdbbfd
#
_cell.length_a   1.000
_cell.length_b   1.000
_cell.length_c   1.000
_cell.angle_alpha   90.00
_cell.angle_beta   90.00
_cell.angle_gamma   90.00
#
_symmetry.space_group_name_H-M   'P 1'
#
loop_
_entity.id
_entity.type
_entity.pdbx_description
1 polymer ?
#
loop_
_entity_poly.entity_id
_entity_poly.type
_entity_poly.pdbx_seq_one_letter_code
_entity_poly.pdbx_strand_id
1 'polypeptide(L)'
;MMFLISMMTVLLMIQPLPVQDPRPVILAFGDSLTAGYGVPRGSGYPEQLQRKLDGLGYKYRIVNMGISGDTTSGGRARLQSALNVVPSIVVLELGANDGLRGIPTAQLQANLEEMITAFQKAGVKVILAGMTLPRNYGGAYVQSFEEVFRGLAKKHSLPLIPFFLEGVAGNPKYTLDDFLHPNADGYVLVTNLVLKTLEPILKK
;
A
#
# COMPACT_ATOMS: atom_id res chain seq x y z
N MET A 1 17.26 -70.86 -8.90
CA MET A 1 16.91 -69.56 -9.51
C MET A 1 16.59 -68.57 -8.34
N MET A 2 17.62 -67.82 -7.90
CA MET A 2 17.51 -66.91 -6.76
C MET A 2 17.21 -65.51 -7.28
N PHE A 3 16.04 -64.94 -6.91
CA PHE A 3 15.68 -63.55 -7.19
C PHE A 3 16.27 -62.68 -6.11
N LEU A 4 17.27 -61.83 -6.46
CA LEU A 4 17.75 -60.71 -5.62
C LEU A 4 16.75 -59.58 -5.75
N ILE A 5 16.03 -59.26 -4.67
CA ILE A 5 15.21 -58.05 -4.56
C ILE A 5 16.13 -56.92 -4.10
N SER A 6 16.45 -56.00 -5.03
CA SER A 6 17.18 -54.77 -4.72
C SER A 6 16.25 -53.78 -4.02
N MET A 7 16.50 -53.55 -2.74
CA MET A 7 15.76 -52.56 -1.95
C MET A 7 16.36 -51.17 -2.20
N MET A 8 15.73 -50.39 -3.06
CA MET A 8 16.12 -49.01 -3.37
C MET A 8 15.65 -48.08 -2.23
N THR A 9 16.57 -47.71 -1.38
CA THR A 9 16.30 -46.75 -0.27
C THR A 9 16.15 -45.36 -0.85
N VAL A 10 14.91 -44.86 -0.90
CA VAL A 10 14.63 -43.45 -1.27
C VAL A 10 15.00 -42.57 -0.09
N LEU A 11 16.11 -41.85 -0.21
CA LEU A 11 16.53 -40.81 0.75
C LEU A 11 15.68 -39.58 0.51
N LEU A 12 14.64 -39.39 1.32
CA LEU A 12 13.84 -38.14 1.32
C LEU A 12 14.73 -37.00 1.84
N MET A 13 15.22 -36.16 0.96
CA MET A 13 15.88 -34.91 1.35
C MET A 13 14.82 -33.97 1.93
N ILE A 14 14.80 -33.83 3.26
CA ILE A 14 14.03 -32.81 3.95
C ILE A 14 14.69 -31.46 3.65
N GLN A 15 14.13 -30.71 2.73
CA GLN A 15 14.57 -29.33 2.50
C GLN A 15 14.11 -28.47 3.68
N PRO A 16 15.02 -27.66 4.30
CA PRO A 16 14.63 -26.76 5.33
C PRO A 16 13.61 -25.75 4.78
N LEU A 17 12.49 -25.57 5.47
CA LEU A 17 11.53 -24.54 5.13
C LEU A 17 12.22 -23.16 5.12
N PRO A 18 11.91 -22.28 4.16
CA PRO A 18 12.49 -20.95 4.13
C PRO A 18 12.19 -20.26 5.47
N VAL A 19 13.24 -19.81 6.16
CA VAL A 19 13.12 -19.03 7.38
C VAL A 19 12.37 -17.75 7.02
N GLN A 20 11.14 -17.62 7.50
CA GLN A 20 10.38 -16.38 7.32
C GLN A 20 11.10 -15.24 8.04
N ASP A 21 11.29 -14.11 7.37
CA ASP A 21 11.83 -12.89 7.96
C ASP A 21 10.96 -12.49 9.16
N PRO A 22 11.49 -12.52 10.40
CA PRO A 22 10.69 -12.29 11.61
C PRO A 22 10.31 -10.83 11.83
N ARG A 23 10.81 -9.90 11.01
CA ARG A 23 10.54 -8.48 11.18
C ARG A 23 9.03 -8.18 11.03
N PRO A 24 8.46 -7.29 11.88
CA PRO A 24 7.09 -6.83 11.72
C PRO A 24 6.85 -6.26 10.31
N VAL A 25 5.68 -6.54 9.76
CA VAL A 25 5.33 -6.12 8.41
C VAL A 25 4.68 -4.75 8.41
N ILE A 26 5.15 -3.87 7.54
CA ILE A 26 4.41 -2.71 7.05
C ILE A 26 3.88 -3.07 5.67
N LEU A 27 2.58 -3.16 5.55
CA LEU A 27 1.90 -3.47 4.29
C LEU A 27 1.65 -2.17 3.51
N ALA A 28 2.20 -2.06 2.32
CA ALA A 28 1.83 -1.06 1.33
C ALA A 28 0.67 -1.63 0.49
N PHE A 29 -0.55 -1.16 0.73
CA PHE A 29 -1.78 -1.69 0.13
C PHE A 29 -2.46 -0.59 -0.68
N GLY A 30 -2.38 -0.70 -2.00
CA GLY A 30 -2.81 0.38 -2.88
C GLY A 30 -2.91 0.01 -4.34
N ASP A 31 -2.93 1.02 -5.19
CA ASP A 31 -3.07 0.90 -6.64
C ASP A 31 -1.73 1.04 -7.40
N SER A 32 -1.71 1.74 -8.54
CA SER A 32 -0.52 1.98 -9.35
C SER A 32 0.55 2.78 -8.63
N LEU A 33 0.15 3.70 -7.74
CA LEU A 33 1.06 4.53 -6.97
C LEU A 33 1.84 3.69 -5.95
N THR A 34 1.21 2.67 -5.40
CA THR A 34 1.84 1.69 -4.51
C THR A 34 2.65 0.66 -5.31
N ALA A 35 2.14 0.20 -6.45
CA ALA A 35 2.84 -0.77 -7.31
C ALA A 35 4.16 -0.25 -7.89
N GLY A 36 4.35 1.06 -7.96
CA GLY A 36 5.51 1.68 -8.62
C GLY A 36 5.37 1.67 -10.14
N TYR A 37 4.17 1.98 -10.65
CA TYR A 37 3.90 2.03 -12.09
C TYR A 37 4.84 2.99 -12.82
N GLY A 38 5.37 2.53 -13.95
CA GLY A 38 6.18 3.35 -14.88
C GLY A 38 7.60 3.65 -14.42
N VAL A 39 8.04 3.19 -13.25
CA VAL A 39 9.42 3.38 -12.78
C VAL A 39 10.19 2.05 -12.72
N PRO A 40 11.52 2.09 -12.79
CA PRO A 40 12.35 0.90 -12.63
C PRO A 40 12.06 0.18 -11.30
N ARG A 41 12.19 -1.15 -11.31
CA ARG A 41 12.04 -1.95 -10.11
C ARG A 41 12.93 -1.42 -8.97
N GLY A 42 12.36 -1.24 -7.80
CA GLY A 42 13.07 -0.68 -6.65
C GLY A 42 12.99 0.85 -6.53
N SER A 43 12.37 1.54 -7.49
CA SER A 43 12.21 3.00 -7.48
C SER A 43 10.84 3.46 -6.98
N GLY A 44 9.89 2.56 -6.72
CA GLY A 44 8.62 2.87 -6.08
C GLY A 44 8.78 3.26 -4.60
N TYR A 45 7.74 3.87 -4.01
CA TYR A 45 7.84 4.31 -2.62
C TYR A 45 8.02 3.16 -1.62
N PRO A 46 7.46 1.95 -1.81
CA PRO A 46 7.64 0.87 -0.83
C PRO A 46 9.09 0.44 -0.70
N GLU A 47 9.80 0.30 -1.80
CA GLU A 47 11.20 -0.10 -1.83
C GLU A 47 12.12 1.03 -1.34
N GLN A 48 11.81 2.28 -1.68
CA GLN A 48 12.53 3.44 -1.15
C GLN A 48 12.32 3.58 0.35
N LEU A 49 11.10 3.35 0.84
CA LEU A 49 10.77 3.38 2.26
C LEU A 49 11.53 2.29 3.03
N GLN A 50 11.63 1.06 2.47
CA GLN A 50 12.43 -0.02 3.07
C GLN A 50 13.87 0.43 3.29
N ARG A 51 14.52 0.99 2.25
CA ARG A 51 15.91 1.46 2.37
C ARG A 51 16.08 2.56 3.42
N LYS A 52 15.10 3.48 3.51
CA LYS A 52 15.13 4.54 4.53
C LYS A 52 14.96 3.98 5.95
N LEU A 53 14.03 3.05 6.16
CA LEU A 53 13.82 2.41 7.46
C LEU A 53 15.07 1.63 7.90
N ASP A 54 15.68 0.87 7.00
CA ASP A 54 16.91 0.13 7.26
C ASP A 54 18.07 1.08 7.64
N GLY A 55 18.22 2.19 6.88
CA GLY A 55 19.24 3.22 7.15
C GLY A 55 19.03 3.96 8.48
N LEU A 56 17.78 4.11 8.93
CA LEU A 56 17.42 4.70 10.22
C LEU A 56 17.44 3.69 11.39
N GLY A 57 17.73 2.41 11.11
CA GLY A 57 17.84 1.35 12.09
C GLY A 57 16.52 0.73 12.53
N TYR A 58 15.41 1.05 11.88
CA TYR A 58 14.11 0.42 12.13
C TYR A 58 14.08 -1.02 11.64
N LYS A 59 13.52 -1.94 12.43
CA LYS A 59 13.48 -3.39 12.14
C LYS A 59 12.13 -3.82 11.58
N TYR A 60 11.70 -3.19 10.47
CA TYR A 60 10.48 -3.55 9.76
C TYR A 60 10.81 -4.07 8.36
N ARG A 61 9.91 -4.89 7.80
CA ARG A 61 9.92 -5.23 6.39
C ARG A 61 8.69 -4.67 5.68
N ILE A 62 8.88 -4.12 4.49
CA ILE A 62 7.79 -3.64 3.66
C ILE A 62 7.31 -4.78 2.76
N VAL A 63 5.99 -4.97 2.68
CA VAL A 63 5.35 -5.85 1.70
C VAL A 63 4.53 -4.97 0.76
N ASN A 64 4.90 -4.97 -0.52
CA ASN A 64 4.19 -4.22 -1.54
C ASN A 64 3.04 -5.08 -2.10
N MET A 65 1.81 -4.62 -1.91
CA MET A 65 0.58 -5.19 -2.48
C MET A 65 -0.18 -4.13 -3.30
N GLY A 66 0.55 -3.32 -4.06
CA GLY A 66 -0.03 -2.42 -5.06
C GLY A 66 -0.45 -3.18 -6.31
N ILE A 67 -1.62 -2.85 -6.85
CA ILE A 67 -2.13 -3.38 -8.13
C ILE A 67 -2.57 -2.21 -9.00
N SER A 68 -1.88 -1.99 -10.12
CA SER A 68 -2.18 -0.88 -11.02
C SER A 68 -3.63 -0.92 -11.52
N GLY A 69 -4.31 0.22 -11.44
CA GLY A 69 -5.71 0.36 -11.85
C GLY A 69 -6.73 -0.12 -10.81
N ASP A 70 -6.28 -0.58 -9.65
CA ASP A 70 -7.19 -1.07 -8.60
C ASP A 70 -8.07 0.05 -8.04
N THR A 71 -9.31 -0.29 -7.74
CA THR A 71 -10.28 0.57 -7.06
C THR A 71 -10.44 0.12 -5.62
N THR A 72 -11.19 0.88 -4.83
CA THR A 72 -11.56 0.45 -3.48
C THR A 72 -12.35 -0.86 -3.47
N SER A 73 -13.15 -1.13 -4.51
CA SER A 73 -13.85 -2.41 -4.68
C SER A 73 -12.87 -3.57 -4.91
N GLY A 74 -11.83 -3.36 -5.72
CA GLY A 74 -10.77 -4.35 -5.94
C GLY A 74 -9.94 -4.58 -4.68
N GLY A 75 -9.56 -3.52 -3.98
CA GLY A 75 -8.89 -3.62 -2.68
C GLY A 75 -9.70 -4.43 -1.66
N ARG A 76 -11.01 -4.17 -1.57
CA ARG A 76 -11.93 -4.93 -0.72
C ARG A 76 -11.96 -6.42 -1.09
N ALA A 77 -12.00 -6.75 -2.37
CA ALA A 77 -12.02 -8.13 -2.84
C ALA A 77 -10.78 -8.94 -2.45
N ARG A 78 -9.63 -8.28 -2.26
CA ARG A 78 -8.36 -8.91 -1.84
C ARG A 78 -7.96 -8.64 -0.38
N LEU A 79 -8.89 -8.08 0.42
CA LEU A 79 -8.64 -7.74 1.82
C LEU A 79 -8.17 -8.94 2.65
N GLN A 80 -8.78 -10.12 2.44
CA GLN A 80 -8.35 -11.33 3.15
C GLN A 80 -6.90 -11.71 2.84
N SER A 81 -6.46 -11.56 1.59
CA SER A 81 -5.06 -11.78 1.21
C SER A 81 -4.11 -10.80 1.90
N ALA A 82 -4.55 -9.54 2.07
CA ALA A 82 -3.79 -8.53 2.81
C ALA A 82 -3.69 -8.85 4.30
N LEU A 83 -4.76 -9.34 4.92
CA LEU A 83 -4.78 -9.79 6.32
C LEU A 83 -3.89 -11.02 6.54
N ASN A 84 -3.83 -11.95 5.59
CA ASN A 84 -2.99 -13.15 5.66
C ASN A 84 -1.48 -12.84 5.67
N VAL A 85 -1.07 -11.63 5.27
CA VAL A 85 0.32 -11.16 5.42
C VAL A 85 0.69 -10.89 6.90
N VAL A 86 -0.32 -10.83 7.78
CA VAL A 86 -0.20 -10.50 9.21
C VAL A 86 0.56 -9.18 9.42
N PRO A 87 0.08 -8.08 8.83
CA PRO A 87 0.74 -6.79 8.96
C PRO A 87 0.59 -6.22 10.37
N SER A 88 1.60 -5.51 10.86
CA SER A 88 1.53 -4.69 12.06
C SER A 88 1.03 -3.26 11.76
N ILE A 89 1.31 -2.78 10.56
CA ILE A 89 0.91 -1.48 10.05
C ILE A 89 0.50 -1.65 8.60
N VAL A 90 -0.52 -0.92 8.14
CA VAL A 90 -0.88 -0.80 6.72
C VAL A 90 -0.90 0.66 6.30
N VAL A 91 -0.29 0.96 5.17
CA VAL A 91 -0.51 2.20 4.42
C VAL A 91 -1.57 1.89 3.39
N LEU A 92 -2.80 2.35 3.65
CA LEU A 92 -3.97 2.13 2.78
C LEU A 92 -4.06 3.28 1.79
N GLU A 93 -3.65 3.01 0.55
CA GLU A 93 -3.57 3.97 -0.56
C GLU A 93 -4.47 3.47 -1.70
N LEU A 94 -5.76 3.80 -1.66
CA LEU A 94 -6.77 3.46 -2.66
C LEU A 94 -7.82 4.56 -2.77
N GLY A 95 -8.42 4.67 -3.93
CA GLY A 95 -9.52 5.57 -4.20
C GLY A 95 -9.26 6.52 -5.38
N ALA A 96 -8.01 6.72 -5.81
CA ALA A 96 -7.69 7.54 -6.98
C ALA A 96 -8.47 7.05 -8.22
N ASN A 97 -8.46 5.75 -8.48
CA ASN A 97 -9.17 5.13 -9.60
C ASN A 97 -10.70 5.22 -9.46
N ASP A 98 -11.23 5.19 -8.24
CA ASP A 98 -12.66 5.43 -7.99
C ASP A 98 -13.03 6.85 -8.42
N GLY A 99 -12.27 7.84 -7.95
CA GLY A 99 -12.48 9.24 -8.29
C GLY A 99 -12.36 9.52 -9.78
N LEU A 100 -11.28 9.04 -10.42
CA LEU A 100 -11.06 9.22 -11.86
C LEU A 100 -12.14 8.57 -12.73
N ARG A 101 -12.81 7.53 -12.25
CA ARG A 101 -13.93 6.85 -12.93
C ARG A 101 -15.29 7.39 -12.54
N GLY A 102 -15.37 8.42 -11.69
CA GLY A 102 -16.63 9.01 -11.25
C GLY A 102 -17.49 8.08 -10.39
N ILE A 103 -16.87 7.13 -9.68
CA ILE A 103 -17.60 6.22 -8.77
C ILE A 103 -18.23 7.05 -7.64
N PRO A 104 -19.47 6.77 -7.24
CA PRO A 104 -20.11 7.49 -6.15
C PRO A 104 -19.29 7.49 -4.87
N THR A 105 -19.10 8.65 -4.25
CA THR A 105 -18.28 8.81 -3.04
C THR A 105 -18.81 8.00 -1.85
N ALA A 106 -20.10 7.71 -1.81
CA ALA A 106 -20.69 6.80 -0.82
C ALA A 106 -20.15 5.37 -0.95
N GLN A 107 -19.92 4.87 -2.17
CA GLN A 107 -19.33 3.55 -2.38
C GLN A 107 -17.83 3.53 -2.02
N LEU A 108 -17.09 4.57 -2.42
CA LEU A 108 -15.70 4.78 -2.00
C LEU A 108 -15.59 4.73 -0.46
N GLN A 109 -16.43 5.50 0.23
CA GLN A 109 -16.46 5.56 1.69
C GLN A 109 -16.75 4.18 2.31
N ALA A 110 -17.78 3.49 1.85
CA ALA A 110 -18.16 2.19 2.39
C ALA A 110 -17.04 1.15 2.24
N ASN A 111 -16.40 1.10 1.07
CA ASN A 111 -15.30 0.16 0.80
C ASN A 111 -14.07 0.46 1.67
N LEU A 112 -13.66 1.74 1.78
CA LEU A 112 -12.53 2.14 2.62
C LEU A 112 -12.84 1.85 4.09
N GLU A 113 -14.04 2.15 4.55
CA GLU A 113 -14.45 1.92 5.95
C GLU A 113 -14.45 0.43 6.32
N GLU A 114 -14.91 -0.44 5.40
CA GLU A 114 -14.86 -1.90 5.59
C GLU A 114 -13.41 -2.38 5.76
N MET A 115 -12.50 -1.93 4.87
CA MET A 115 -11.08 -2.28 4.95
C MET A 115 -10.41 -1.76 6.23
N ILE A 116 -10.63 -0.49 6.58
CA ILE A 116 -10.13 0.11 7.83
C ILE A 116 -10.59 -0.68 9.05
N THR A 117 -11.89 -0.97 9.12
CA THR A 117 -12.47 -1.71 10.24
C THR A 117 -11.90 -3.12 10.36
N ALA A 118 -11.70 -3.81 9.24
CA ALA A 118 -11.13 -5.15 9.23
C ALA A 118 -9.66 -5.15 9.69
N PHE A 119 -8.85 -4.21 9.21
CA PHE A 119 -7.47 -4.07 9.67
C PHE A 119 -7.40 -3.73 11.17
N GLN A 120 -8.21 -2.79 11.65
CA GLN A 120 -8.25 -2.43 13.06
C GLN A 120 -8.70 -3.59 13.95
N LYS A 121 -9.72 -4.38 13.53
CA LYS A 121 -10.15 -5.59 14.22
C LYS A 121 -9.06 -6.67 14.32
N ALA A 122 -8.18 -6.71 13.33
CA ALA A 122 -7.00 -7.59 13.33
C ALA A 122 -5.81 -7.02 14.13
N GLY A 123 -5.97 -5.87 14.82
CA GLY A 123 -4.90 -5.23 15.58
C GLY A 123 -3.88 -4.46 14.74
N VAL A 124 -4.16 -4.26 13.45
CA VAL A 124 -3.27 -3.55 12.52
C VAL A 124 -3.45 -2.04 12.66
N LYS A 125 -2.35 -1.30 12.77
CA LYS A 125 -2.38 0.17 12.71
C LYS A 125 -2.57 0.61 11.26
N VAL A 126 -3.56 1.47 11.01
CA VAL A 126 -3.87 1.96 9.65
C VAL A 126 -3.39 3.39 9.50
N ILE A 127 -2.61 3.66 8.45
CA ILE A 127 -2.37 5.00 7.90
C ILE A 127 -3.24 5.12 6.66
N LEU A 128 -4.09 6.13 6.61
CA LEU A 128 -4.92 6.40 5.45
C LEU A 128 -4.23 7.42 4.55
N ALA A 129 -4.04 7.07 3.27
CA ALA A 129 -3.53 7.98 2.26
C ALA A 129 -4.71 8.63 1.52
N GLY A 130 -4.88 9.92 1.72
CA GLY A 130 -5.89 10.73 1.04
C GLY A 130 -5.46 11.10 -0.38
N MET A 131 -6.47 11.40 -1.20
CA MET A 131 -6.29 11.77 -2.60
C MET A 131 -7.19 12.97 -2.93
N THR A 132 -6.84 13.70 -3.98
CA THR A 132 -7.69 14.70 -4.63
C THR A 132 -7.84 14.40 -6.11
N LEU A 133 -8.71 15.13 -6.76
CA LEU A 133 -8.98 14.99 -8.20
C LEU A 133 -8.72 16.31 -8.93
N PRO A 134 -8.41 16.27 -10.25
CA PRO A 134 -8.36 17.45 -11.07
C PRO A 134 -9.67 18.26 -11.01
N ARG A 135 -9.57 19.59 -11.04
CA ARG A 135 -10.73 20.50 -10.86
C ARG A 135 -11.83 20.35 -11.90
N ASN A 136 -11.49 19.81 -13.09
CA ASN A 136 -12.45 19.56 -14.17
C ASN A 136 -13.46 18.44 -13.87
N TYR A 137 -13.29 17.70 -12.76
CA TYR A 137 -14.29 16.73 -12.27
C TYR A 137 -15.49 17.39 -11.57
N GLY A 138 -15.47 18.74 -11.42
CA GLY A 138 -16.52 19.51 -10.75
C GLY A 138 -16.31 19.67 -9.26
N GLY A 139 -16.41 20.92 -8.78
CA GLY A 139 -16.02 21.27 -7.42
C GLY A 139 -16.75 20.48 -6.32
N ALA A 140 -18.06 20.25 -6.50
CA ALA A 140 -18.86 19.51 -5.53
C ALA A 140 -18.41 18.05 -5.39
N TYR A 141 -18.09 17.40 -6.52
CA TYR A 141 -17.60 16.00 -6.50
C TYR A 141 -16.20 15.92 -5.91
N VAL A 142 -15.29 16.82 -6.29
CA VAL A 142 -13.92 16.87 -5.73
C VAL A 142 -13.97 17.07 -4.20
N GLN A 143 -14.77 18.03 -3.75
CA GLN A 143 -14.93 18.28 -2.30
C GLN A 143 -15.49 17.05 -1.57
N SER A 144 -16.54 16.46 -2.10
CA SER A 144 -17.16 15.26 -1.53
C SER A 144 -16.19 14.06 -1.50
N PHE A 145 -15.37 13.92 -2.55
CA PHE A 145 -14.33 12.89 -2.64
C PHE A 145 -13.25 13.05 -1.56
N GLU A 146 -12.71 14.26 -1.40
CA GLU A 146 -11.71 14.55 -0.37
C GLU A 146 -12.26 14.39 1.04
N GLU A 147 -13.54 14.76 1.27
CA GLU A 147 -14.17 14.65 2.58
C GLU A 147 -14.31 13.22 3.07
N VAL A 148 -14.42 12.23 2.16
CA VAL A 148 -14.40 10.81 2.52
C VAL A 148 -13.15 10.46 3.34
N PHE A 149 -11.96 10.85 2.86
CA PHE A 149 -10.70 10.54 3.55
C PHE A 149 -10.60 11.26 4.89
N ARG A 150 -10.93 12.56 4.93
CA ARG A 150 -10.92 13.34 6.16
C ARG A 150 -11.92 12.81 7.19
N GLY A 151 -13.12 12.49 6.74
CA GLY A 151 -14.18 11.94 7.57
C GLY A 151 -13.82 10.58 8.17
N LEU A 152 -13.30 9.66 7.36
CA LEU A 152 -12.86 8.35 7.82
C LEU A 152 -11.66 8.44 8.78
N ALA A 153 -10.67 9.27 8.47
CA ALA A 153 -9.53 9.47 9.36
C ALA A 153 -9.98 9.99 10.73
N LYS A 154 -10.88 10.96 10.77
CA LYS A 154 -11.47 11.49 12.03
C LYS A 154 -12.28 10.43 12.76
N LYS A 155 -13.17 9.72 12.07
CA LYS A 155 -14.06 8.69 12.63
C LYS A 155 -13.29 7.54 13.30
N HIS A 156 -12.22 7.10 12.66
CA HIS A 156 -11.41 5.96 13.09
C HIS A 156 -10.11 6.36 13.81
N SER A 157 -9.90 7.66 14.06
CA SER A 157 -8.70 8.21 14.72
C SER A 157 -7.40 7.76 14.02
N LEU A 158 -7.36 7.87 12.69
CA LEU A 158 -6.23 7.42 11.87
C LEU A 158 -5.23 8.55 11.61
N PRO A 159 -3.92 8.26 11.60
CA PRO A 159 -2.97 9.09 10.87
C PRO A 159 -3.41 9.22 9.41
N LEU A 160 -3.50 10.46 8.93
CA LEU A 160 -3.89 10.78 7.55
C LEU A 160 -2.74 11.45 6.83
N ILE A 161 -2.43 10.96 5.65
CA ILE A 161 -1.70 11.72 4.64
C ILE A 161 -2.76 12.49 3.84
N PRO A 162 -2.89 13.81 3.98
CA PRO A 162 -4.02 14.54 3.38
C PRO A 162 -4.10 14.44 1.86
N PHE A 163 -2.93 14.47 1.21
CA PHE A 163 -2.79 14.27 -0.23
C PHE A 163 -1.51 13.48 -0.52
N PHE A 164 -1.66 12.25 -0.99
CA PHE A 164 -0.55 11.32 -1.20
C PHE A 164 0.48 11.79 -2.24
N LEU A 165 0.04 12.58 -3.22
CA LEU A 165 0.89 13.16 -4.27
C LEU A 165 1.25 14.63 -4.04
N GLU A 166 1.28 15.07 -2.77
CA GLU A 166 1.64 16.46 -2.44
C GLU A 166 3.05 16.80 -2.96
N GLY A 167 3.14 17.91 -3.70
CA GLY A 167 4.38 18.38 -4.34
C GLY A 167 4.78 17.60 -5.61
N VAL A 168 4.03 16.57 -5.99
CA VAL A 168 4.31 15.71 -7.16
C VAL A 168 3.28 15.94 -8.26
N ALA A 169 1.99 15.83 -7.95
CA ALA A 169 0.92 15.88 -8.96
C ALA A 169 0.98 17.14 -9.81
N GLY A 170 0.90 16.97 -11.14
CA GLY A 170 0.93 18.06 -12.11
C GLY A 170 2.27 18.75 -12.27
N ASN A 171 3.33 18.28 -11.62
CA ASN A 171 4.67 18.82 -11.77
C ASN A 171 5.51 17.94 -12.72
N PRO A 172 5.83 18.39 -13.94
CA PRO A 172 6.54 17.58 -14.93
C PRO A 172 7.94 17.14 -14.49
N LYS A 173 8.53 17.80 -13.50
CA LYS A 173 9.81 17.36 -12.91
C LYS A 173 9.68 16.06 -12.12
N TYR A 174 8.51 15.79 -11.54
CA TYR A 174 8.29 14.70 -10.59
C TYR A 174 7.27 13.67 -11.06
N THR A 175 6.64 13.89 -12.23
CA THR A 175 5.70 12.95 -12.83
C THR A 175 6.25 12.31 -14.10
N LEU A 176 5.64 11.21 -14.49
CA LEU A 176 5.72 10.69 -15.85
C LEU A 176 4.97 11.64 -16.83
N ASP A 177 4.99 11.34 -18.11
CA ASP A 177 4.36 12.17 -19.17
C ASP A 177 2.84 12.27 -19.01
N ASP A 178 2.23 11.42 -18.20
CA ASP A 178 0.80 11.45 -17.89
C ASP A 178 0.40 12.50 -16.83
N PHE A 179 1.37 13.16 -16.20
CA PHE A 179 1.21 14.15 -15.12
C PHE A 179 0.47 13.64 -13.87
N LEU A 180 0.27 12.33 -13.76
CA LEU A 180 -0.42 11.66 -12.64
C LEU A 180 0.54 10.79 -11.83
N HIS A 181 1.29 9.91 -12.50
CA HIS A 181 2.16 8.97 -11.82
C HIS A 181 3.52 9.60 -11.52
N PRO A 182 4.05 9.41 -10.30
CA PRO A 182 5.39 9.87 -9.97
C PRO A 182 6.44 9.19 -10.83
N ASN A 183 7.45 9.95 -11.26
CA ASN A 183 8.71 9.37 -11.72
C ASN A 183 9.59 8.97 -10.50
N ALA A 184 10.81 8.49 -10.72
CA ALA A 184 11.69 8.05 -9.64
C ALA A 184 11.97 9.15 -8.60
N ASP A 185 12.15 10.40 -9.02
CA ASP A 185 12.37 11.56 -8.14
C ASP A 185 11.08 11.95 -7.40
N GLY A 186 9.93 11.86 -8.06
CA GLY A 186 8.61 12.04 -7.44
C GLY A 186 8.36 11.03 -6.32
N TYR A 187 8.75 9.77 -6.52
CA TYR A 187 8.66 8.76 -5.46
C TYR A 187 9.55 9.05 -4.25
N VAL A 188 10.65 9.81 -4.40
CA VAL A 188 11.43 10.30 -3.23
C VAL A 188 10.56 11.20 -2.34
N LEU A 189 9.78 12.10 -2.95
CA LEU A 189 8.87 13.01 -2.21
C LEU A 189 7.76 12.22 -1.53
N VAL A 190 7.10 11.32 -2.26
CA VAL A 190 6.06 10.42 -1.70
C VAL A 190 6.61 9.61 -0.53
N THR A 191 7.81 9.03 -0.68
CA THR A 191 8.46 8.25 0.38
C THR A 191 8.70 9.08 1.64
N ASN A 192 9.15 10.33 1.48
CA ASN A 192 9.38 11.24 2.62
C ASN A 192 8.06 11.56 3.34
N LEU A 193 6.99 11.78 2.59
CA LEU A 193 5.66 12.06 3.13
C LEU A 193 5.12 10.86 3.92
N VAL A 194 5.23 9.64 3.35
CA VAL A 194 4.84 8.40 4.04
C VAL A 194 5.67 8.20 5.29
N LEU A 195 7.00 8.34 5.22
CA LEU A 195 7.89 8.19 6.37
C LEU A 195 7.54 9.17 7.50
N LYS A 196 7.33 10.45 7.19
CA LYS A 196 6.94 11.47 8.16
C LYS A 196 5.67 11.09 8.95
N THR A 197 4.69 10.49 8.26
CA THR A 197 3.44 10.06 8.89
C THR A 197 3.62 8.75 9.67
N LEU A 198 4.54 7.89 9.24
CA LEU A 198 4.81 6.58 9.81
C LEU A 198 5.67 6.65 11.08
N GLU A 199 6.71 7.52 11.10
CA GLU A 199 7.68 7.59 12.20
C GLU A 199 7.08 7.66 13.60
N PRO A 200 6.02 8.48 13.88
CA PRO A 200 5.45 8.57 15.23
C PRO A 200 4.88 7.27 15.78
N ILE A 201 4.59 6.29 14.91
CA ILE A 201 3.98 5.01 15.30
C ILE A 201 4.94 3.82 15.20
N LEU A 202 6.17 4.05 14.72
CA LEU A 202 7.22 3.03 14.68
C LEU A 202 7.83 2.79 16.06
N LYS A 203 8.37 1.58 16.23
CA LYS A 203 9.18 1.21 17.40
C LYS A 203 10.59 0.83 16.90
N LYS A 204 11.61 1.27 17.61
CA LYS A 204 13.01 0.82 17.41
C LYS A 204 13.27 -0.48 18.14
#